data_5118dc30bc2e3dd0512c25b176b814d3
#
_entry.id   5118dc30bc2e3dd0512c25b176b814d3
#
_cell.length_a   1.000
_cell.length_b   1.000
_cell.length_c   1.000
_cell.angle_alpha   90.00
_cell.angle_beta   90.00
_cell.angle_gamma   90.00
#
_symmetry.space_group_name_H-M   'P 1'
#
loop_
_entity.id
_entity.type
_entity.pdbx_description
1 polymer ?
#
loop_
_entity_poly.entity_id
_entity_poly.type
_entity_poly.pdbx_seq_one_letter_code
_entity_poly.pdbx_strand_id
1 'polypeptide(L)'
;MYILDKISRDERVEYPLFFYILKGEQKHYFSVEKFLPDISEFYIPNHIFEQLGIEYGEHQELMIDFKTLPKGTHLILEPHDKKFLEVPNPKVYLETHLVRSYPCLAEGSIIRIINGKEFIDFNVKETKPEKYISALETDIEVDFKKPLNYVEPPPKPKPKSPFKPK
;
A
#
# COMPACT_ATOMS: atom_id res chain seq x y z
N MET A 1 -22.90 18.44 8.40
CA MET A 1 -23.49 17.34 7.62
C MET A 1 -22.56 16.14 7.74
N TYR A 2 -23.04 15.07 8.33
CA TYR A 2 -22.20 13.89 8.56
C TYR A 2 -22.00 13.13 7.25
N ILE A 3 -20.81 12.53 7.08
CA ILE A 3 -20.44 11.80 5.85
C ILE A 3 -21.40 10.64 5.57
N LEU A 4 -21.92 10.00 6.62
CA LEU A 4 -22.93 8.93 6.50
C LEU A 4 -24.25 9.42 5.89
N ASP A 5 -24.69 10.65 6.21
CA ASP A 5 -25.87 11.23 5.59
C ASP A 5 -25.66 11.48 4.10
N LYS A 6 -24.44 11.87 3.71
CA LYS A 6 -24.07 12.06 2.31
C LYS A 6 -24.12 10.74 1.55
N ILE A 7 -23.57 9.68 2.12
CA ILE A 7 -23.58 8.32 1.56
C ILE A 7 -25.01 7.82 1.40
N SER A 8 -25.85 7.97 2.43
CA SER A 8 -27.23 7.46 2.43
C SER A 8 -28.15 8.17 1.44
N ARG A 9 -27.79 9.38 1.02
CA ARG A 9 -28.59 10.21 0.08
C ARG A 9 -28.13 10.11 -1.37
N ASP A 10 -26.94 9.55 -1.62
CA ASP A 10 -26.43 9.39 -2.98
C ASP A 10 -26.81 8.00 -3.52
N GLU A 11 -27.84 7.94 -4.38
CA GLU A 11 -28.30 6.70 -5.02
C GLU A 11 -27.26 6.07 -5.96
N ARG A 12 -26.14 6.76 -6.25
CA ARG A 12 -25.07 6.29 -7.15
C ARG A 12 -23.91 5.66 -6.39
N VAL A 13 -24.08 5.45 -5.08
CA VAL A 13 -23.06 4.85 -4.24
C VAL A 13 -22.91 3.37 -4.57
N GLU A 14 -21.73 2.98 -5.02
CA GLU A 14 -21.35 1.60 -5.27
C GLU A 14 -20.38 1.11 -4.18
N TYR A 15 -20.59 -0.12 -3.71
CA TYR A 15 -19.71 -0.74 -2.71
C TYR A 15 -18.67 -1.64 -3.39
N PRO A 16 -17.45 -1.77 -2.82
CA PRO A 16 -16.98 -1.18 -1.56
C PRO A 16 -16.60 0.30 -1.68
N LEU A 17 -16.89 1.06 -0.63
CA LEU A 17 -16.55 2.47 -0.52
C LEU A 17 -15.15 2.64 0.08
N PHE A 18 -14.37 3.49 -0.56
CA PHE A 18 -13.09 3.96 -0.03
C PHE A 18 -13.17 5.44 0.28
N PHE A 19 -12.53 5.84 1.34
CA PHE A 19 -12.45 7.22 1.75
C PHE A 19 -11.11 7.80 1.35
N TYR A 20 -11.04 9.09 1.13
CA TYR A 20 -9.78 9.77 0.96
C TYR A 20 -9.73 11.07 1.75
N ILE A 21 -8.55 11.38 2.23
CA ILE A 21 -8.21 12.68 2.79
C ILE A 21 -7.51 13.47 1.70
N LEU A 22 -7.98 14.70 1.47
CA LEU A 22 -7.34 15.64 0.57
C LEU A 22 -6.39 16.53 1.37
N LYS A 23 -5.10 16.49 1.04
CA LYS A 23 -4.09 17.40 1.55
C LYS A 23 -3.38 18.10 0.39
N GLY A 24 -3.63 19.39 0.21
CA GLY A 24 -3.25 20.09 -1.01
C GLY A 24 -3.92 19.45 -2.24
N GLU A 25 -3.13 19.02 -3.21
CA GLU A 25 -3.61 18.33 -4.41
C GLU A 25 -3.57 16.79 -4.29
N GLN A 26 -2.99 16.27 -3.21
CA GLN A 26 -2.80 14.82 -3.03
C GLN A 26 -4.00 14.21 -2.30
N LYS A 27 -4.43 13.05 -2.80
CA LYS A 27 -5.47 12.22 -2.20
C LYS A 27 -4.83 11.00 -1.55
N HIS A 28 -5.09 10.83 -0.26
CA HIS A 28 -4.66 9.66 0.50
C HIS A 28 -5.87 8.77 0.75
N TYR A 29 -5.94 7.64 0.06
CA TYR A 29 -7.06 6.71 0.15
C TYR A 29 -6.88 5.73 1.31
N PHE A 30 -7.99 5.39 1.94
CA PHE A 30 -8.07 4.43 3.03
C PHE A 30 -9.44 3.75 3.06
N SER A 31 -9.51 2.61 3.74
CA SER A 31 -10.77 1.97 4.10
C SER A 31 -11.12 2.30 5.54
N VAL A 32 -12.40 2.30 5.85
CA VAL A 32 -12.88 2.46 7.22
C VAL A 32 -13.02 1.07 7.85
N GLU A 33 -12.31 0.84 8.93
CA GLU A 33 -12.40 -0.41 9.68
C GLU A 33 -13.74 -0.51 10.43
N LYS A 34 -14.16 0.60 11.06
CA LYS A 34 -15.37 0.62 11.87
C LYS A 34 -15.96 2.02 11.99
N PHE A 35 -17.28 2.09 11.88
CA PHE A 35 -18.03 3.27 12.28
C PHE A 35 -18.47 3.10 13.74
N LEU A 36 -18.12 4.06 14.58
CA LEU A 36 -18.50 4.08 15.98
C LEU A 36 -19.68 5.02 16.16
N PRO A 37 -20.81 4.57 16.77
CA PRO A 37 -21.91 5.46 17.09
C PRO A 37 -21.47 6.46 18.16
N ASP A 38 -22.02 7.65 18.11
CA ASP A 38 -21.83 8.73 19.09
C ASP A 38 -20.39 9.29 19.22
N ILE A 39 -19.49 8.95 18.29
CA ILE A 39 -18.14 9.50 18.23
C ILE A 39 -18.03 10.36 16.98
N SER A 40 -17.67 11.64 17.17
CA SER A 40 -17.38 12.58 16.08
C SER A 40 -15.89 12.74 15.79
N GLU A 41 -15.11 11.76 16.17
CA GLU A 41 -13.65 11.75 16.05
C GLU A 41 -13.19 10.73 15.02
N PHE A 42 -12.06 11.02 14.40
CA PHE A 42 -11.36 10.12 13.48
C PHE A 42 -10.13 9.53 14.16
N TYR A 43 -10.03 8.21 14.19
CA TYR A 43 -8.84 7.50 14.64
C TYR A 43 -8.03 7.04 13.43
N ILE A 44 -6.86 7.60 13.26
CA ILE A 44 -5.96 7.31 12.13
C ILE A 44 -4.66 6.71 12.71
N PRO A 45 -4.12 5.61 12.15
CA PRO A 45 -2.84 5.07 12.57
C PRO A 45 -1.69 6.08 12.44
N ASN A 46 -0.75 6.08 13.38
CA ASN A 46 0.35 7.05 13.41
C ASN A 46 1.15 7.12 12.11
N HIS A 47 1.43 5.98 11.46
CA HIS A 47 2.16 5.97 10.21
C HIS A 47 1.43 6.70 9.06
N ILE A 48 0.10 6.75 9.11
CA ILE A 48 -0.70 7.54 8.15
C ILE A 48 -0.57 9.04 8.45
N PHE A 49 -0.54 9.44 9.74
CA PHE A 49 -0.25 10.82 10.12
C PHE A 49 1.09 11.29 9.58
N GLU A 50 2.14 10.46 9.73
CA GLU A 50 3.47 10.73 9.19
C GLU A 50 3.44 10.89 7.67
N GLN A 51 2.75 10.01 6.94
CA GLN A 51 2.59 10.10 5.48
C GLN A 51 1.81 11.34 5.04
N LEU A 52 0.83 11.75 5.84
CA LEU A 52 0.09 12.99 5.62
C LEU A 52 0.94 14.24 5.98
N GLY A 53 2.10 14.06 6.64
CA GLY A 53 2.93 15.15 7.14
C GLY A 53 2.14 16.06 8.09
N ILE A 54 1.32 15.50 8.97
CA ILE A 54 0.58 16.19 10.02
C ILE A 54 1.40 16.09 11.30
N GLU A 55 1.73 17.22 11.90
CA GLU A 55 2.44 17.23 13.17
C GLU A 55 1.47 17.02 14.34
N TYR A 56 1.94 16.29 15.34
CA TYR A 56 1.13 16.01 16.53
C TYR A 56 0.87 17.31 17.31
N GLY A 57 -0.41 17.57 17.60
CA GLY A 57 -0.84 18.76 18.34
C GLY A 57 -1.18 19.98 17.48
N GLU A 58 -1.03 19.90 16.16
CA GLU A 58 -1.53 20.92 15.25
C GLU A 58 -3.02 20.74 14.96
N HIS A 59 -3.74 21.87 14.94
CA HIS A 59 -5.12 21.90 14.42
C HIS A 59 -5.08 22.08 12.91
N GLN A 60 -5.43 21.03 12.17
CA GLN A 60 -5.50 21.06 10.72
C GLN A 60 -6.89 20.66 10.25
N GLU A 61 -7.47 21.45 9.36
CA GLU A 61 -8.71 21.07 8.68
C GLU A 61 -8.38 20.10 7.54
N LEU A 62 -9.03 18.94 7.55
CA LEU A 62 -8.88 17.92 6.53
C LEU A 62 -10.21 17.72 5.80
N MET A 63 -10.14 17.76 4.47
CA MET A 63 -11.30 17.41 3.65
C MET A 63 -11.34 15.89 3.46
N ILE A 64 -12.45 15.28 3.85
CA ILE A 64 -12.70 13.85 3.69
C ILE A 64 -13.87 13.66 2.74
N ASP A 65 -13.69 12.79 1.77
CA ASP A 65 -14.74 12.37 0.85
C ASP A 65 -14.58 10.88 0.51
N PHE A 66 -15.48 10.32 -0.31
CA PHE A 66 -15.47 8.91 -0.64
C PHE A 66 -15.52 8.68 -2.15
N LYS A 67 -15.05 7.53 -2.59
CA LYS A 67 -15.09 7.09 -3.97
C LYS A 67 -15.06 5.57 -4.05
N THR A 68 -15.72 4.99 -5.04
CA THR A 68 -15.49 3.61 -5.46
C THR A 68 -14.21 3.55 -6.27
N LEU A 69 -13.37 2.55 -6.00
CA LEU A 69 -12.12 2.33 -6.72
C LEU A 69 -12.25 1.10 -7.64
N PRO A 70 -11.61 1.11 -8.81
CA PRO A 70 -11.58 -0.05 -9.68
C PRO A 70 -10.83 -1.22 -9.01
N LYS A 71 -11.23 -2.44 -9.30
CA LYS A 71 -10.52 -3.64 -8.85
C LYS A 71 -9.11 -3.67 -9.44
N GLY A 72 -8.11 -3.88 -8.58
CA GLY A 72 -6.71 -3.98 -8.99
C GLY A 72 -6.46 -5.27 -9.77
N THR A 73 -5.59 -5.17 -10.79
CA THR A 73 -5.16 -6.31 -11.59
C THR A 73 -3.66 -6.54 -11.50
N HIS A 74 -2.89 -5.47 -11.27
CA HIS A 74 -1.43 -5.55 -11.21
C HIS A 74 -0.86 -4.53 -10.23
N LEU A 75 0.22 -4.91 -9.54
CA LEU A 75 0.88 -4.11 -8.52
C LEU A 75 2.39 -4.33 -8.59
N ILE A 76 3.16 -3.24 -8.62
CA ILE A 76 4.62 -3.28 -8.50
C ILE A 76 5.04 -2.66 -7.18
N LEU A 77 5.75 -3.45 -6.37
CA LEU A 77 6.28 -3.04 -5.08
C LEU A 77 7.80 -2.93 -5.10
N GLU A 78 8.34 -1.99 -4.35
CA GLU A 78 9.77 -1.81 -4.14
C GLU A 78 10.06 -1.89 -2.64
N PRO A 79 10.65 -3.01 -2.17
CA PRO A 79 10.99 -3.18 -0.76
C PRO A 79 12.04 -2.16 -0.32
N HIS A 80 11.92 -1.63 0.89
CA HIS A 80 12.94 -0.77 1.48
C HIS A 80 14.16 -1.57 1.95
N ASP A 81 13.97 -2.84 2.36
CA ASP A 81 15.03 -3.67 2.91
C ASP A 81 15.20 -4.98 2.12
N LYS A 82 16.48 -5.35 1.89
CA LYS A 82 16.89 -6.63 1.31
C LYS A 82 16.44 -7.86 2.12
N LYS A 83 16.13 -7.70 3.41
CA LYS A 83 15.55 -8.77 4.24
C LYS A 83 14.28 -9.38 3.63
N PHE A 84 13.58 -8.63 2.81
CA PHE A 84 12.43 -9.15 2.05
C PHE A 84 12.81 -10.34 1.16
N LEU A 85 14.04 -10.39 0.63
CA LEU A 85 14.53 -11.50 -0.20
C LEU A 85 14.70 -12.81 0.58
N GLU A 86 14.76 -12.74 1.91
CA GLU A 86 14.86 -13.89 2.81
C GLU A 86 13.49 -14.48 3.16
N VAL A 87 12.40 -13.79 2.81
CA VAL A 87 11.04 -14.27 3.06
C VAL A 87 10.73 -15.46 2.15
N PRO A 88 10.34 -16.61 2.70
CA PRO A 88 9.92 -17.75 1.89
C PRO A 88 8.68 -17.40 1.06
N ASN A 89 8.71 -17.68 -0.25
CA ASN A 89 7.60 -17.38 -1.16
C ASN A 89 7.06 -15.94 -1.01
N PRO A 90 7.88 -14.91 -1.29
CA PRO A 90 7.52 -13.52 -1.00
C PRO A 90 6.24 -13.08 -1.73
N LYS A 91 5.94 -13.66 -2.88
CA LYS A 91 4.69 -13.38 -3.63
C LYS A 91 3.46 -13.81 -2.83
N VAL A 92 3.39 -15.06 -2.42
CA VAL A 92 2.27 -15.61 -1.63
C VAL A 92 2.15 -14.89 -0.28
N TYR A 93 3.29 -14.58 0.35
CA TYR A 93 3.33 -13.83 1.59
C TYR A 93 2.66 -12.47 1.43
N LEU A 94 3.00 -11.72 0.39
CA LEU A 94 2.42 -10.42 0.14
C LEU A 94 0.95 -10.48 -0.25
N GLU A 95 0.58 -11.37 -1.17
CA GLU A 95 -0.82 -11.56 -1.56
C GLU A 95 -1.72 -11.80 -0.34
N THR A 96 -1.26 -12.64 0.60
CA THR A 96 -2.03 -12.93 1.82
C THR A 96 -2.14 -11.72 2.76
N HIS A 97 -1.07 -10.93 2.90
CA HIS A 97 -1.02 -9.83 3.86
C HIS A 97 -1.60 -8.53 3.29
N LEU A 98 -1.44 -8.28 2.00
CA LEU A 98 -1.99 -7.09 1.33
C LEU A 98 -3.50 -7.02 1.43
N VAL A 99 -4.19 -8.07 1.02
CA VAL A 99 -5.66 -8.11 1.02
C VAL A 99 -6.25 -7.89 2.42
N ARG A 100 -5.55 -8.39 3.46
CA ARG A 100 -6.01 -8.25 4.85
C ARG A 100 -5.76 -6.87 5.44
N SER A 101 -4.63 -6.25 5.09
CA SER A 101 -4.17 -5.03 5.75
C SER A 101 -4.41 -3.77 4.91
N TYR A 102 -4.49 -3.91 3.60
CA TYR A 102 -4.60 -2.80 2.67
C TYR A 102 -5.71 -3.03 1.64
N PRO A 103 -6.97 -2.80 2.02
CA PRO A 103 -8.12 -2.97 1.11
C PRO A 103 -8.07 -2.04 -0.11
N CYS A 104 -7.31 -0.94 -0.02
CA CYS A 104 -6.99 -0.07 -1.15
C CYS A 104 -5.50 0.23 -1.23
N LEU A 105 -5.00 0.41 -2.44
CA LEU A 105 -3.60 0.68 -2.74
C LEU A 105 -3.51 1.91 -3.65
N ALA A 106 -2.51 2.74 -3.39
CA ALA A 106 -2.28 3.96 -4.13
C ALA A 106 -0.84 4.01 -4.66
N GLU A 107 -0.67 4.32 -5.93
CA GLU A 107 0.66 4.58 -6.50
C GLU A 107 1.34 5.74 -5.78
N GLY A 108 2.60 5.56 -5.39
CA GLY A 108 3.38 6.54 -4.62
C GLY A 108 3.20 6.44 -3.10
N SER A 109 2.31 5.59 -2.59
CA SER A 109 2.18 5.36 -1.15
C SER A 109 3.23 4.39 -0.62
N ILE A 110 3.38 4.37 0.70
CA ILE A 110 4.19 3.40 1.43
C ILE A 110 3.24 2.47 2.19
N ILE A 111 3.44 1.17 2.02
CA ILE A 111 2.75 0.14 2.79
C ILE A 111 3.73 -0.53 3.73
N ARG A 112 3.25 -0.90 4.92
CA ARG A 112 4.04 -1.57 5.97
C ARG A 112 3.45 -2.93 6.28
N ILE A 113 4.24 -3.98 6.13
CA ILE A 113 3.82 -5.36 6.38
C ILE A 113 4.61 -5.94 7.54
N ILE A 114 3.91 -6.63 8.42
CA ILE A 114 4.50 -7.26 9.61
C ILE A 114 5.06 -8.63 9.20
N ASN A 115 6.36 -8.84 9.42
CA ASN A 115 7.04 -10.12 9.26
C ASN A 115 7.55 -10.61 10.62
N GLY A 116 6.76 -11.40 11.32
CA GLY A 116 7.07 -11.84 12.68
C GLY A 116 7.11 -10.68 13.67
N LYS A 117 8.29 -10.26 14.10
CA LYS A 117 8.51 -9.11 15.01
C LYS A 117 9.02 -7.86 14.30
N GLU A 118 9.33 -7.96 13.02
CA GLU A 118 9.88 -6.86 12.22
C GLU A 118 8.84 -6.30 11.25
N PHE A 119 9.06 -5.07 10.81
CA PHE A 119 8.28 -4.43 9.76
C PHE A 119 9.10 -4.39 8.49
N ILE A 120 8.45 -4.59 7.35
CA ILE A 120 9.02 -4.37 6.04
C ILE A 120 8.17 -3.32 5.33
N ASP A 121 8.80 -2.21 4.96
CA ASP A 121 8.16 -1.14 4.22
C ASP A 121 8.37 -1.34 2.71
N PHE A 122 7.35 -1.00 1.95
CA PHE A 122 7.36 -1.07 0.48
C PHE A 122 6.82 0.21 -0.12
N ASN A 123 7.50 0.74 -1.12
CA ASN A 123 6.92 1.75 -1.99
C ASN A 123 5.98 1.07 -2.99
N VAL A 124 4.78 1.59 -3.15
CA VAL A 124 3.88 1.23 -4.25
C VAL A 124 4.32 2.01 -5.49
N LYS A 125 4.94 1.33 -6.45
CA LYS A 125 5.54 1.97 -7.64
C LYS A 125 4.57 2.09 -8.80
N GLU A 126 3.69 1.13 -8.95
CA GLU A 126 2.73 1.07 -10.05
C GLU A 126 1.51 0.28 -9.61
N THR A 127 0.34 0.73 -10.04
CA THR A 127 -0.94 0.04 -9.85
C THR A 127 -1.73 0.06 -11.17
N LYS A 128 -2.45 -1.02 -11.47
CA LYS A 128 -3.35 -1.09 -12.62
C LYS A 128 -4.74 -1.58 -12.20
N PRO A 129 -5.80 -1.07 -12.85
CA PRO A 129 -5.83 -0.24 -14.06
C PRO A 129 -5.60 1.25 -13.83
N GLU A 130 -5.72 1.75 -12.60
CA GLU A 130 -5.57 3.16 -12.24
C GLU A 130 -4.55 3.34 -11.10
N LYS A 131 -4.17 4.60 -10.81
CA LYS A 131 -3.25 4.96 -9.71
C LYS A 131 -3.79 4.63 -8.31
N TYR A 132 -5.09 4.41 -8.20
CA TYR A 132 -5.79 4.04 -6.97
C TYR A 132 -6.67 2.84 -7.27
N ILE A 133 -6.46 1.74 -6.57
CA ILE A 133 -7.13 0.47 -6.83
C ILE A 133 -7.68 -0.15 -5.54
N SER A 134 -8.75 -0.92 -5.68
CA SER A 134 -9.26 -1.81 -4.64
C SER A 134 -8.52 -3.14 -4.68
N ALA A 135 -8.06 -3.62 -3.54
CA ALA A 135 -7.52 -4.97 -3.35
C ALA A 135 -8.55 -5.95 -2.81
N LEU A 136 -9.80 -5.51 -2.60
CA LEU A 136 -10.87 -6.36 -2.07
C LEU A 136 -11.43 -7.28 -3.14
N GLU A 137 -11.54 -8.58 -2.80
CA GLU A 137 -12.16 -9.61 -3.65
C GLU A 137 -11.59 -9.62 -5.08
N THR A 138 -10.27 -9.53 -5.18
CA THR A 138 -9.57 -9.52 -6.47
C THR A 138 -8.24 -10.24 -6.38
N ASP A 139 -7.86 -10.90 -7.47
CA ASP A 139 -6.55 -11.51 -7.65
C ASP A 139 -5.63 -10.47 -8.28
N ILE A 140 -4.78 -9.85 -7.47
CA ILE A 140 -3.80 -8.87 -7.94
C ILE A 140 -2.48 -9.60 -8.23
N GLU A 141 -1.98 -9.49 -9.44
CA GLU A 141 -0.64 -9.92 -9.78
C GLU A 141 0.38 -8.97 -9.15
N VAL A 142 1.27 -9.50 -8.29
CA VAL A 142 2.27 -8.71 -7.57
C VAL A 142 3.66 -8.97 -8.12
N ASP A 143 4.32 -7.91 -8.58
CA ASP A 143 5.71 -7.91 -9.00
C ASP A 143 6.58 -7.04 -8.07
N PHE A 144 7.90 -7.27 -8.10
CA PHE A 144 8.84 -6.58 -7.22
C PHE A 144 9.99 -5.96 -8.00
N LYS A 145 10.36 -4.75 -7.58
CA LYS A 145 11.66 -4.16 -7.90
C LYS A 145 12.73 -4.63 -6.92
N LYS A 146 13.98 -4.42 -7.27
CA LYS A 146 15.10 -4.65 -6.34
C LYS A 146 14.91 -3.77 -5.10
N PRO A 147 15.21 -4.28 -3.88
CA PRO A 147 15.15 -3.48 -2.66
C PRO A 147 16.05 -2.24 -2.73
N LEU A 148 15.64 -1.16 -2.05
CA LEU A 148 16.38 0.11 -2.06
C LEU A 148 17.84 -0.04 -1.57
N ASN A 149 18.07 -0.92 -0.60
CA ASN A 149 19.43 -1.18 -0.05
C ASN A 149 20.13 -2.40 -0.67
N TYR A 150 19.67 -2.85 -1.85
CA TYR A 150 20.28 -3.97 -2.55
C TYR A 150 21.59 -3.56 -3.23
N VAL A 151 22.67 -4.20 -2.82
CA VAL A 151 23.98 -4.08 -3.49
C VAL A 151 24.20 -5.34 -4.31
N GLU A 152 24.41 -5.20 -5.61
CA GLU A 152 24.72 -6.35 -6.45
C GLU A 152 26.01 -7.04 -5.99
N PRO A 153 25.99 -8.36 -5.76
CA PRO A 153 27.22 -9.07 -5.46
C PRO A 153 28.18 -8.97 -6.67
N PRO A 154 29.50 -8.89 -6.42
CA PRO A 154 30.47 -8.82 -7.51
C PRO A 154 30.31 -10.02 -8.46
N PRO A 155 30.49 -9.85 -9.76
CA PRO A 155 30.31 -10.92 -10.74
C PRO A 155 31.20 -12.09 -10.38
N LYS A 156 30.63 -13.29 -10.29
CA LYS A 156 31.40 -14.52 -10.04
C LYS A 156 32.50 -14.63 -11.11
N PRO A 157 33.76 -14.92 -10.75
CA PRO A 157 34.83 -15.10 -11.71
C PRO A 157 34.44 -16.22 -12.70
N LYS A 158 34.54 -15.94 -13.99
CA LYS A 158 34.26 -16.94 -15.02
C LYS A 158 35.13 -18.16 -14.76
N PRO A 159 34.60 -19.39 -14.81
CA PRO A 159 35.42 -20.58 -14.67
C PRO A 159 36.53 -20.56 -15.73
N LYS A 160 37.78 -20.66 -15.30
CA LYS A 160 38.93 -20.78 -16.21
C LYS A 160 38.67 -22.03 -17.06
N SER A 161 38.67 -21.88 -18.38
CA SER A 161 38.56 -23.02 -19.29
C SER A 161 39.65 -24.04 -18.97
N PRO A 162 39.35 -25.34 -18.96
CA PRO A 162 40.38 -26.34 -18.71
C PRO A 162 41.43 -26.26 -19.82
N PHE A 163 42.71 -26.14 -19.40
CA PHE A 163 43.87 -26.19 -20.25
C PHE A 163 43.77 -27.47 -21.10
N LYS A 164 43.76 -27.37 -22.43
CA LYS A 164 44.00 -28.53 -23.30
C LYS A 164 45.51 -28.77 -23.31
N PRO A 165 46.01 -29.91 -22.81
CA PRO A 165 47.38 -30.27 -23.05
C PRO A 165 47.58 -30.63 -24.55
N LYS A 166 48.70 -30.25 -25.12
CA LYS A 166 49.14 -30.63 -26.46
C LYS A 166 49.53 -32.10 -26.49
#